data_20f4f7a708748732e3ba1ade5f9b126d
#
_entry.id   20f4f7a708748732e3ba1ade5f9b126d
#
_cell.length_a   1.000
_cell.length_b   1.000
_cell.length_c   1.000
_cell.angle_alpha   90.00
_cell.angle_beta   90.00
_cell.angle_gamma   90.00
#
_symmetry.space_group_name_H-M   'P 1'
#
loop_
_entity.id
_entity.type
_entity.pdbx_description
1 polymer ?
#
loop_
_entity_poly.entity_id
_entity_poly.type
_entity_poly.pdbx_seq_one_letter_code
_entity_poly.pdbx_strand_id
1 'polypeptide(L)'
;MRLFSSLTNRIFFGSALLAVGSIAIAIYNVNVAVTRQAEEELRRGLDEAGTIIGEYHQILVDHFTREARLIADLPRLKASVDTNNPVTVQPLAEEYQRQLAADLLLITGRSGQTLAEIASANVSTGSYASLPGFTTSSIGREATSFWPHTGGILQVVTVPIYIGLQQPEMLGTLSVGVSLDEAAATRFQRLTNSDIAFGMNGAIRASTLPKDVWPSLAPLLSGPELSQSVPLGNEDYIAKTSALRTGQVKPATPAEEAVGNGKFGATVIILRSRTQRLGFLNPLHGRLGIIAVVAVLAATLLSYAIARTITRPLGAITATMREMAATGDLTRRIAAPPGRALWEDEDARLLANTFNTMTDSIARFQREAAQRERLSSLGRLSTVVAHEIRNPLMIIKTALRRLRGTEVKPDELRAAVTDIDEETARLNRLVSEVLDFARPIKFDLAAADLNALCEDAARAAGSDTPTVPIRLDLDSSAPTIVTDAERLRLVLVNVLSNARDAVAGRPEAIAGPDPIGLRTRSQGPNRIVIEVQDQGMGIAGEDLGRVFDPYFTTRRTGTGLGLAISKNIVEGLGGAISVSSRPGLGTQVRIELPQQA
;
A
#
# COMPACT_ATOMS: atom_id res chain seq x y z
N MET A 1 -18.91 -1.00 0.36
CA MET A 1 -18.20 -2.29 0.50
C MET A 1 -17.56 -2.84 -0.80
N ARG A 2 -17.84 -2.33 -2.00
CA ARG A 2 -17.23 -2.82 -3.27
C ARG A 2 -15.80 -2.36 -3.56
N LEU A 3 -15.27 -1.36 -2.84
CA LEU A 3 -13.90 -0.83 -3.04
C LEU A 3 -12.77 -1.80 -2.65
N PHE A 4 -13.03 -2.77 -1.78
CA PHE A 4 -12.05 -3.76 -1.32
C PHE A 4 -12.16 -5.14 -1.97
N SER A 5 -13.00 -5.32 -2.98
CA SER A 5 -13.17 -6.61 -3.65
C SER A 5 -12.05 -6.92 -4.65
N SER A 6 -11.37 -5.93 -5.18
CA SER A 6 -10.25 -6.10 -6.12
C SER A 6 -8.92 -6.21 -5.37
N LEU A 7 -8.08 -7.17 -5.77
CA LEU A 7 -6.71 -7.35 -5.25
C LEU A 7 -5.88 -6.08 -5.43
N THR A 8 -6.05 -5.38 -6.56
CA THR A 8 -5.44 -4.08 -6.86
C THR A 8 -5.72 -3.05 -5.78
N ASN A 9 -7.01 -2.92 -5.40
CA ASN A 9 -7.42 -1.94 -4.41
C ASN A 9 -6.92 -2.29 -3.01
N ARG A 10 -6.88 -3.58 -2.66
CA ARG A 10 -6.33 -4.03 -1.36
C ARG A 10 -4.84 -3.73 -1.24
N ILE A 11 -4.05 -4.01 -2.26
CA ILE A 11 -2.60 -3.72 -2.28
C ILE A 11 -2.39 -2.20 -2.26
N PHE A 12 -3.11 -1.46 -3.10
CA PHE A 12 -3.02 0.00 -3.16
C PHE A 12 -3.35 0.66 -1.83
N PHE A 13 -4.51 0.37 -1.23
CA PHE A 13 -4.91 0.95 0.05
C PHE A 13 -4.04 0.48 1.21
N GLY A 14 -3.60 -0.79 1.22
CA GLY A 14 -2.71 -1.32 2.26
C GLY A 14 -1.36 -0.63 2.25
N SER A 15 -0.72 -0.51 1.08
CA SER A 15 0.59 0.14 0.95
C SER A 15 0.51 1.66 1.15
N ALA A 16 -0.54 2.32 0.67
CA ALA A 16 -0.76 3.75 0.89
C ALA A 16 -0.99 4.06 2.38
N LEU A 17 -1.82 3.27 3.08
CA LEU A 17 -2.05 3.42 4.52
C LEU A 17 -0.76 3.23 5.32
N LEU A 18 0.03 2.22 4.98
CA LEU A 18 1.30 1.92 5.64
C LEU A 18 2.32 3.05 5.43
N ALA A 19 2.40 3.59 4.21
CA ALA A 19 3.27 4.73 3.90
C ALA A 19 2.84 5.99 4.68
N VAL A 20 1.55 6.33 4.67
CA VAL A 20 1.02 7.48 5.42
C VAL A 20 1.24 7.31 6.91
N GLY A 21 0.97 6.13 7.46
CA GLY A 21 1.20 5.82 8.88
C GLY A 21 2.67 5.94 9.27
N SER A 22 3.59 5.41 8.47
CA SER A 22 5.03 5.48 8.71
C SER A 22 5.54 6.92 8.68
N ILE A 23 5.09 7.73 7.71
CA ILE A 23 5.47 9.15 7.61
C ILE A 23 4.91 9.95 8.79
N ALA A 24 3.65 9.71 9.18
CA ALA A 24 3.04 10.38 10.33
C ALA A 24 3.78 10.07 11.64
N ILE A 25 4.14 8.80 11.87
CA ILE A 25 4.93 8.37 13.04
C ILE A 25 6.32 9.01 13.03
N ALA A 26 6.99 9.05 11.87
CA ALA A 26 8.30 9.66 11.74
C ALA A 26 8.26 11.16 12.08
N ILE A 27 7.30 11.90 11.52
CA ILE A 27 7.12 13.34 11.81
C ILE A 27 6.81 13.57 13.27
N TYR A 28 5.92 12.76 13.86
CA TYR A 28 5.59 12.86 15.28
C TYR A 28 6.83 12.67 16.15
N ASN A 29 7.63 11.62 15.89
CA ASN A 29 8.86 11.36 16.65
C ASN A 29 9.89 12.47 16.49
N VAL A 30 10.09 13.00 15.27
CA VAL A 30 11.01 14.11 15.03
C VAL A 30 10.53 15.35 15.79
N ASN A 31 9.24 15.68 15.72
CA ASN A 31 8.68 16.83 16.43
C ASN A 31 8.87 16.74 17.95
N VAL A 32 8.55 15.57 18.54
CA VAL A 32 8.73 15.34 19.98
C VAL A 32 10.21 15.41 20.37
N ALA A 33 11.10 14.82 19.58
CA ALA A 33 12.54 14.82 19.86
C ALA A 33 13.12 16.22 19.81
N VAL A 34 12.81 16.99 18.76
CA VAL A 34 13.33 18.36 18.58
C VAL A 34 12.78 19.31 19.65
N THR A 35 11.50 19.20 19.99
CA THR A 35 10.91 20.02 21.07
C THR A 35 11.55 19.70 22.42
N ARG A 36 11.74 18.43 22.77
CA ARG A 36 12.42 18.03 24.00
C ARG A 36 13.86 18.53 24.05
N GLN A 37 14.60 18.38 22.97
CA GLN A 37 15.97 18.86 22.89
C GLN A 37 16.05 20.39 23.06
N ALA A 38 15.15 21.14 22.43
CA ALA A 38 15.09 22.58 22.58
C ALA A 38 14.77 23.03 24.03
N GLU A 39 13.87 22.32 24.72
CA GLU A 39 13.55 22.57 26.12
C GLU A 39 14.72 22.23 27.06
N GLU A 40 15.42 21.14 26.82
CA GLU A 40 16.62 20.77 27.59
C GLU A 40 17.74 21.80 27.40
N GLU A 41 17.93 22.31 26.19
CA GLU A 41 18.89 23.35 25.88
C GLU A 41 18.57 24.68 26.58
N LEU A 42 17.26 25.05 26.62
CA LEU A 42 16.80 26.20 27.38
C LEU A 42 17.12 26.06 28.88
N ARG A 43 16.83 24.91 29.48
CA ARG A 43 17.10 24.65 30.90
C ARG A 43 18.59 24.67 31.20
N ARG A 44 19.44 24.00 30.40
CA ARG A 44 20.90 24.04 30.54
C ARG A 44 21.43 25.48 30.46
N GLY A 45 20.97 26.24 29.49
CA GLY A 45 21.39 27.60 29.34
C GLY A 45 20.94 28.54 30.48
N LEU A 46 19.81 28.22 31.16
CA LEU A 46 19.42 28.92 32.41
C LEU A 46 20.33 28.53 33.58
N ASP A 47 20.74 27.25 33.66
CA ASP A 47 21.66 26.78 34.70
C ASP A 47 23.04 27.40 34.53
N GLU A 48 23.56 27.47 33.31
CA GLU A 48 24.82 28.15 32.98
C GLU A 48 24.75 29.65 33.30
N ALA A 49 23.64 30.31 32.91
CA ALA A 49 23.43 31.74 33.24
C ALA A 49 23.41 31.97 34.74
N GLY A 50 22.77 31.08 35.51
CA GLY A 50 22.76 31.16 36.97
C GLY A 50 24.15 31.03 37.57
N THR A 51 24.98 30.14 37.06
CA THR A 51 26.37 29.95 37.49
C THR A 51 27.20 31.20 37.18
N ILE A 52 27.11 31.71 35.94
CA ILE A 52 27.85 32.92 35.53
C ILE A 52 27.47 34.14 36.40
N ILE A 53 26.18 34.33 36.67
CA ILE A 53 25.72 35.44 37.53
C ILE A 53 26.23 35.28 38.95
N GLY A 54 26.16 34.05 39.49
CA GLY A 54 26.66 33.75 40.83
C GLY A 54 28.16 34.01 40.97
N GLU A 55 28.97 33.54 40.03
CA GLU A 55 30.42 33.75 40.02
C GLU A 55 30.77 35.23 39.84
N TYR A 56 30.13 35.92 38.90
CA TYR A 56 30.37 37.35 38.69
C TYR A 56 29.99 38.17 39.92
N HIS A 57 28.86 37.84 40.54
CA HIS A 57 28.44 38.47 41.80
C HIS A 57 29.48 38.26 42.91
N GLN A 58 29.99 37.06 43.07
CA GLN A 58 31.02 36.73 44.06
C GLN A 58 32.31 37.54 43.81
N ILE A 59 32.75 37.64 42.57
CA ILE A 59 33.94 38.41 42.19
C ILE A 59 33.75 39.91 42.54
N LEU A 60 32.56 40.46 42.30
CA LEU A 60 32.25 41.84 42.65
C LEU A 60 32.29 42.08 44.17
N VAL A 61 31.66 41.19 44.93
CA VAL A 61 31.69 41.25 46.40
C VAL A 61 33.11 41.21 46.90
N ASP A 62 33.93 40.28 46.46
CA ASP A 62 35.31 40.08 46.86
C ASP A 62 36.18 41.30 46.45
N HIS A 63 35.92 41.90 45.29
CA HIS A 63 36.62 43.11 44.83
C HIS A 63 36.32 44.28 45.73
N PHE A 64 35.04 44.62 45.93
CA PHE A 64 34.63 45.74 46.74
C PHE A 64 35.03 45.58 48.23
N THR A 65 34.98 44.32 48.73
CA THR A 65 35.45 44.05 50.11
C THR A 65 36.94 44.34 50.26
N ARG A 66 37.77 43.92 49.31
CA ARG A 66 39.22 44.21 49.33
C ARG A 66 39.52 45.68 49.21
N GLU A 67 38.87 46.37 48.28
CA GLU A 67 39.06 47.79 48.07
C GLU A 67 38.60 48.60 49.30
N ALA A 68 37.40 48.25 49.84
CA ALA A 68 36.91 48.93 51.07
C ALA A 68 37.86 48.68 52.25
N ARG A 69 38.42 47.49 52.40
CA ARG A 69 39.39 47.16 53.44
C ARG A 69 40.68 48.00 53.28
N LEU A 70 41.21 48.05 52.04
CA LEU A 70 42.40 48.86 51.76
C LEU A 70 42.19 50.38 52.13
N ILE A 71 41.02 50.91 51.79
CA ILE A 71 40.67 52.28 52.11
C ILE A 71 40.48 52.46 53.63
N ALA A 72 39.79 51.49 54.29
CA ALA A 72 39.59 51.56 55.76
C ALA A 72 40.92 51.54 56.54
N ASP A 73 41.96 50.91 55.94
CA ASP A 73 43.29 50.85 56.56
C ASP A 73 44.19 52.11 56.30
N LEU A 74 43.75 53.00 55.40
CA LEU A 74 44.53 54.18 55.08
C LEU A 74 44.68 55.14 56.34
N PRO A 75 45.89 55.56 56.71
CA PRO A 75 46.13 56.42 57.84
C PRO A 75 45.36 57.77 57.78
N ARG A 76 45.19 58.30 56.57
CA ARG A 76 44.46 59.53 56.31
C ARG A 76 42.95 59.38 56.60
N LEU A 77 42.35 58.27 56.28
CA LEU A 77 40.94 57.98 56.60
C LEU A 77 40.79 57.77 58.12
N LYS A 78 41.64 56.95 58.75
CA LYS A 78 41.59 56.69 60.18
C LYS A 78 41.72 57.98 60.99
N ALA A 79 42.65 58.83 60.65
CA ALA A 79 42.83 60.12 61.30
C ALA A 79 41.61 61.03 61.12
N SER A 80 40.99 61.07 59.97
CA SER A 80 39.80 61.88 59.71
C SER A 80 38.57 61.36 60.47
N VAL A 81 38.36 60.04 60.53
CA VAL A 81 37.25 59.41 61.26
C VAL A 81 37.40 59.55 62.76
N ASP A 82 38.63 59.50 63.28
CA ASP A 82 38.93 59.71 64.69
C ASP A 82 38.58 61.15 65.17
N THR A 83 38.61 62.17 64.30
CA THR A 83 38.13 63.51 64.61
C THR A 83 36.64 63.56 64.92
N ASN A 84 35.89 62.56 64.51
CA ASN A 84 34.43 62.46 64.64
C ASN A 84 33.67 63.66 64.07
N ASN A 85 34.26 64.39 63.10
CA ASN A 85 33.73 65.60 62.49
C ASN A 85 33.37 65.37 61.00
N PRO A 86 32.08 65.46 60.60
CA PRO A 86 31.64 65.32 59.25
C PRO A 86 32.36 66.18 58.22
N VAL A 87 32.72 67.42 58.60
CA VAL A 87 33.38 68.38 57.70
C VAL A 87 34.78 67.92 57.25
N THR A 88 35.46 67.13 58.06
CA THR A 88 36.80 66.56 57.73
C THR A 88 36.72 65.29 56.97
N VAL A 89 35.63 64.52 57.13
CA VAL A 89 35.44 63.22 56.50
C VAL A 89 34.81 63.34 55.11
N GLN A 90 33.86 64.24 54.91
CA GLN A 90 33.08 64.44 53.70
C GLN A 90 33.94 64.58 52.42
N PRO A 91 34.95 65.41 52.29
CA PRO A 91 35.75 65.59 51.08
C PRO A 91 36.54 64.31 50.73
N LEU A 92 36.97 63.57 51.76
CA LEU A 92 37.70 62.35 51.61
C LEU A 92 36.80 61.21 51.12
N ALA A 93 35.59 61.19 51.65
CA ALA A 93 34.57 60.24 51.18
C ALA A 93 34.22 60.46 49.70
N GLU A 94 34.13 61.73 49.23
CA GLU A 94 33.89 62.02 47.81
C GLU A 94 35.03 61.54 46.89
N GLU A 95 36.30 61.71 47.38
CA GLU A 95 37.46 61.20 46.65
C GLU A 95 37.44 59.70 46.51
N TYR A 96 37.19 58.95 47.60
CA TYR A 96 37.14 57.47 47.56
C TYR A 96 35.92 56.90 46.82
N GLN A 97 34.76 57.56 46.92
CA GLN A 97 33.59 57.20 46.17
C GLN A 97 33.86 57.21 44.65
N ARG A 98 34.52 58.32 44.16
CA ARG A 98 34.93 58.44 42.76
C ARG A 98 35.99 57.40 42.35
N GLN A 99 36.97 57.14 43.24
CA GLN A 99 38.02 56.15 43.01
C GLN A 99 37.45 54.70 42.88
N LEU A 100 36.49 54.39 43.75
CA LEU A 100 35.82 53.11 43.76
C LEU A 100 34.77 52.98 42.68
N ALA A 101 34.37 54.08 42.06
CA ALA A 101 33.17 54.10 41.16
C ALA A 101 31.93 53.48 41.83
N ALA A 102 31.80 53.69 43.14
CA ALA A 102 30.72 53.17 43.94
C ALA A 102 29.46 54.04 43.84
N ASP A 103 28.28 53.44 43.91
CA ASP A 103 26.99 54.13 43.88
C ASP A 103 26.64 54.75 45.26
N LEU A 104 27.16 54.12 46.31
CA LEU A 104 27.07 54.65 47.70
C LEU A 104 28.39 54.45 48.40
N LEU A 105 28.81 55.48 49.11
CA LEU A 105 29.88 55.42 50.13
C LEU A 105 29.38 56.06 51.42
N LEU A 106 29.34 55.24 52.48
CA LEU A 106 28.90 55.70 53.82
C LEU A 106 29.99 55.41 54.83
N ILE A 107 30.37 56.48 55.61
CA ILE A 107 31.32 56.35 56.69
C ILE A 107 30.63 56.76 58.00
N THR A 108 30.78 55.84 58.99
CA THR A 108 30.21 56.11 60.32
C THR A 108 31.32 56.24 61.39
N GLY A 109 30.98 56.88 62.46
CA GLY A 109 31.85 57.00 63.67
C GLY A 109 31.57 55.86 64.66
N ARG A 110 32.25 55.94 65.83
CA ARG A 110 32.23 54.94 66.92
C ARG A 110 30.83 54.61 67.45
N SER A 111 29.96 55.62 67.55
CA SER A 111 28.56 55.46 68.02
C SER A 111 27.58 55.16 66.91
N GLY A 112 28.04 54.89 65.67
CA GLY A 112 27.19 54.56 64.51
C GLY A 112 26.59 55.84 63.84
N GLN A 113 26.94 57.05 64.27
CA GLN A 113 26.50 58.32 63.63
C GLN A 113 27.16 58.43 62.24
N THR A 114 26.39 58.88 61.25
CA THR A 114 26.89 59.18 59.91
C THR A 114 27.87 60.34 59.89
N LEU A 115 29.11 60.09 59.44
CA LEU A 115 30.14 61.11 59.26
C LEU A 115 30.22 61.61 57.82
N ALA A 116 30.00 60.78 56.89
CA ALA A 116 29.89 61.11 55.46
C ALA A 116 28.95 60.12 54.74
N GLU A 117 28.14 60.68 53.86
CA GLU A 117 27.26 59.92 52.97
C GLU A 117 27.34 60.54 51.58
N ILE A 118 27.87 59.76 50.64
CA ILE A 118 27.99 60.14 49.24
C ILE A 118 27.21 59.08 48.41
N ALA A 119 26.15 59.52 47.77
CA ALA A 119 25.33 58.71 46.93
C ALA A 119 25.31 59.23 45.49
N SER A 120 25.28 58.31 44.50
CA SER A 120 25.03 58.66 43.11
C SER A 120 23.60 59.20 42.94
N ALA A 121 23.34 59.96 41.88
CA ALA A 121 22.05 60.63 41.64
C ALA A 121 20.84 59.71 41.64
N ASN A 122 21.04 58.41 41.40
CA ASN A 122 19.99 57.40 41.31
C ASN A 122 19.69 56.73 42.66
N VAL A 123 20.47 57.00 43.69
CA VAL A 123 20.32 56.43 45.03
C VAL A 123 19.77 57.47 45.95
N SER A 124 18.54 57.31 46.45
CA SER A 124 17.98 58.25 47.40
C SER A 124 18.66 58.13 48.76
N THR A 125 19.14 59.25 49.28
CA THR A 125 19.70 59.35 50.61
C THR A 125 18.58 59.16 51.64
N GLY A 126 18.64 58.08 52.43
CA GLY A 126 17.72 57.79 53.52
C GLY A 126 18.48 57.40 54.78
N SER A 127 17.80 57.22 55.93
CA SER A 127 18.44 56.74 57.15
C SER A 127 18.81 55.26 57.03
N TYR A 128 20.03 54.97 56.62
CA TYR A 128 20.55 53.60 56.47
C TYR A 128 21.00 52.97 57.81
N ALA A 129 21.03 53.77 58.91
CA ALA A 129 21.52 53.30 60.21
C ALA A 129 20.73 52.16 60.86
N SER A 130 19.48 51.90 60.38
CA SER A 130 18.61 50.81 60.84
C SER A 130 18.63 49.59 59.93
N LEU A 131 19.43 49.60 58.89
CA LEU A 131 19.40 48.53 57.89
C LEU A 131 20.28 47.31 58.29
N PRO A 132 19.91 46.10 57.87
CA PRO A 132 20.71 44.90 58.16
C PRO A 132 22.13 45.00 57.61
N GLY A 133 23.10 44.48 58.32
CA GLY A 133 24.52 44.54 57.99
C GLY A 133 25.25 45.69 58.71
N PHE A 134 24.54 46.78 58.96
CA PHE A 134 25.09 47.87 59.74
C PHE A 134 25.31 47.48 61.20
N THR A 135 24.33 46.81 61.80
CA THR A 135 24.41 46.29 63.18
C THR A 135 25.44 45.17 63.33
N THR A 136 25.65 44.33 62.28
CA THR A 136 26.67 43.27 62.32
C THR A 136 28.08 43.82 62.21
N SER A 137 28.31 44.86 61.42
CA SER A 137 29.61 45.53 61.29
C SER A 137 29.98 46.36 62.54
N SER A 138 29.00 46.87 63.30
CA SER A 138 29.20 47.50 64.56
C SER A 138 29.78 46.59 65.67
N ILE A 139 29.71 45.25 65.42
CA ILE A 139 30.33 44.20 66.23
C ILE A 139 31.76 43.89 65.75
N GLY A 140 32.31 44.68 64.80
CA GLY A 140 33.71 44.52 64.34
C GLY A 140 33.93 43.47 63.28
N ARG A 141 32.90 43.06 62.53
CA ARG A 141 33.00 42.07 61.44
C ARG A 141 32.62 42.67 60.09
N GLU A 142 33.22 42.17 59.01
CA GLU A 142 32.83 42.54 57.68
C GLU A 142 31.49 41.91 57.37
N ALA A 143 30.61 42.64 56.65
CA ALA A 143 29.30 42.18 56.28
C ALA A 143 28.92 42.60 54.86
N THR A 144 28.21 41.75 54.14
CA THR A 144 27.54 42.11 52.87
C THR A 144 26.04 42.11 53.14
N SER A 145 25.36 43.14 52.70
CA SER A 145 23.92 43.31 52.89
C SER A 145 23.27 43.89 51.62
N PHE A 146 21.92 43.69 51.48
CA PHE A 146 21.15 44.28 50.39
C PHE A 146 20.17 45.29 50.93
N TRP A 147 20.10 46.44 50.29
CA TRP A 147 19.21 47.51 50.69
C TRP A 147 18.33 47.95 49.53
N PRO A 148 17.00 48.03 49.71
CA PRO A 148 16.13 48.49 48.64
C PRO A 148 16.25 50.00 48.43
N HIS A 149 16.29 50.41 47.16
CA HIS A 149 16.20 51.85 46.80
C HIS A 149 15.23 52.03 45.62
N THR A 150 14.93 53.25 45.25
CA THR A 150 13.90 53.59 44.25
C THR A 150 14.23 53.07 42.84
N GLY A 151 15.48 52.90 42.49
CA GLY A 151 15.94 52.44 41.18
C GLY A 151 16.41 51.01 41.13
N GLY A 152 16.37 50.24 42.26
CA GLY A 152 16.91 48.90 42.29
C GLY A 152 17.18 48.38 43.70
N ILE A 153 18.25 47.62 43.82
CA ILE A 153 18.75 47.04 45.08
C ILE A 153 20.23 47.48 45.23
N LEU A 154 20.59 48.09 46.32
CA LEU A 154 21.97 48.31 46.65
C LEU A 154 22.58 47.10 47.34
N GLN A 155 23.62 46.60 46.77
CA GLN A 155 24.50 45.64 47.39
C GLN A 155 25.60 46.40 48.15
N VAL A 156 25.63 46.25 49.43
CA VAL A 156 26.51 47.02 50.30
C VAL A 156 27.48 46.12 51.03
N VAL A 157 28.75 46.42 50.90
CA VAL A 157 29.82 45.77 51.65
C VAL A 157 30.27 46.78 52.76
N THR A 158 30.24 46.32 53.99
CA THR A 158 30.64 47.11 55.13
C THR A 158 31.86 46.52 55.81
N VAL A 159 32.89 47.32 56.00
CA VAL A 159 34.12 46.94 56.69
C VAL A 159 34.35 47.82 57.90
N PRO A 160 34.85 47.29 59.06
CA PRO A 160 35.19 48.09 60.22
C PRO A 160 36.48 48.81 59.99
N ILE A 161 36.58 50.03 60.56
CA ILE A 161 37.79 50.87 60.59
C ILE A 161 38.42 50.76 61.98
N TYR A 162 39.65 50.22 62.03
CA TYR A 162 40.37 50.07 63.31
C TYR A 162 41.58 50.94 63.39
N ILE A 163 41.89 51.38 64.66
CA ILE A 163 43.13 52.03 64.99
C ILE A 163 43.86 51.23 66.08
N GLY A 164 45.17 51.29 66.09
CA GLY A 164 46.02 50.58 67.08
C GLY A 164 46.47 49.20 66.57
N LEU A 165 47.79 48.94 66.74
CA LEU A 165 48.38 47.65 66.26
C LEU A 165 48.33 46.53 67.33
N GLN A 166 48.35 46.90 68.63
CA GLN A 166 48.37 45.90 69.72
C GLN A 166 46.99 45.66 70.35
N GLN A 167 46.12 46.65 70.33
CA GLN A 167 44.75 46.58 70.78
C GLN A 167 43.91 47.32 69.75
N PRO A 168 43.35 46.64 68.77
CA PRO A 168 42.57 47.35 67.75
C PRO A 168 41.29 47.91 68.36
N GLU A 169 41.17 49.22 68.37
CA GLU A 169 39.95 49.96 68.75
C GLU A 169 39.16 50.29 67.48
N MET A 170 37.86 50.07 67.48
CA MET A 170 37.02 50.35 66.33
C MET A 170 36.66 51.86 66.29
N LEU A 171 37.03 52.56 65.24
CA LEU A 171 36.74 53.99 65.02
C LEU A 171 35.37 54.18 64.33
N GLY A 172 34.90 53.19 63.59
CA GLY A 172 33.68 53.30 62.84
C GLY A 172 33.62 52.23 61.72
N THR A 173 32.79 52.48 60.74
CA THR A 173 32.62 51.55 59.56
C THR A 173 32.70 52.33 58.26
N LEU A 174 33.22 51.62 57.22
CA LEU A 174 33.14 52.07 55.84
C LEU A 174 32.21 51.09 55.09
N SER A 175 31.15 51.65 54.50
CA SER A 175 30.23 50.93 53.69
C SER A 175 30.30 51.36 52.23
N VAL A 176 30.47 50.45 51.33
CA VAL A 176 30.55 50.65 49.87
C VAL A 176 29.41 49.95 49.20
N GLY A 177 28.57 50.67 48.46
CA GLY A 177 27.38 50.11 47.78
C GLY A 177 27.46 50.19 46.27
N VAL A 178 26.99 49.15 45.62
CA VAL A 178 26.82 49.07 44.16
C VAL A 178 25.39 48.78 43.85
N SER A 179 24.81 49.45 42.88
CA SER A 179 23.41 49.28 42.49
C SER A 179 23.20 48.09 41.54
N LEU A 180 22.26 47.24 41.88
CA LEU A 180 21.62 46.23 41.00
C LEU A 180 20.36 46.87 40.40
N ASP A 181 20.57 47.73 39.43
CA ASP A 181 19.56 48.50 38.71
C ASP A 181 19.30 47.92 37.30
N GLU A 182 18.53 48.63 36.48
CA GLU A 182 18.23 48.24 35.10
C GLU A 182 19.51 48.18 34.24
N ALA A 183 20.51 49.03 34.49
CA ALA A 183 21.79 48.98 33.78
C ALA A 183 22.59 47.73 34.16
N ALA A 184 22.55 47.32 35.43
CA ALA A 184 23.14 46.06 35.88
C ALA A 184 22.41 44.86 35.27
N ALA A 185 21.06 44.86 35.25
CA ALA A 185 20.27 43.82 34.60
C ALA A 185 20.62 43.68 33.11
N THR A 186 20.78 44.81 32.41
CA THR A 186 21.17 44.81 30.98
C THR A 186 22.59 44.28 30.77
N ARG A 187 23.54 44.56 31.69
CA ARG A 187 24.89 43.96 31.62
C ARG A 187 24.82 42.44 31.74
N PHE A 188 24.07 41.93 32.71
CA PHE A 188 23.88 40.48 32.88
C PHE A 188 23.15 39.82 31.70
N GLN A 189 22.15 40.50 31.12
CA GLN A 189 21.47 40.05 29.92
C GLN A 189 22.46 39.83 28.76
N ARG A 190 23.38 40.79 28.54
CA ARG A 190 24.41 40.66 27.48
C ARG A 190 25.37 39.50 27.72
N LEU A 191 25.73 39.25 29.00
CA LEU A 191 26.64 38.16 29.36
C LEU A 191 26.00 36.79 29.25
N THR A 192 24.71 36.66 29.56
CA THR A 192 24.02 35.36 29.69
C THR A 192 23.05 35.10 28.58
N ASN A 193 22.78 36.05 27.72
CA ASN A 193 21.73 36.03 26.70
C ASN A 193 20.37 35.58 27.28
N SER A 194 20.05 36.09 28.48
CA SER A 194 18.84 35.79 29.23
C SER A 194 18.29 37.08 29.84
N ASP A 195 16.97 37.23 29.91
CA ASP A 195 16.35 38.33 30.61
C ASP A 195 16.57 38.19 32.11
N ILE A 196 16.81 39.31 32.76
CA ILE A 196 17.19 39.36 34.17
C ILE A 196 16.21 40.25 34.93
N ALA A 197 15.79 39.80 36.11
CA ALA A 197 15.03 40.58 37.04
C ALA A 197 15.64 40.43 38.44
N PHE A 198 15.84 41.56 39.14
CA PHE A 198 16.25 41.62 40.54
C PHE A 198 15.04 41.89 41.42
N GLY A 199 14.86 41.05 42.41
CA GLY A 199 13.76 41.17 43.35
C GLY A 199 14.22 41.15 44.80
N MET A 200 13.51 41.86 45.65
CA MET A 200 13.73 41.90 47.09
C MET A 200 12.42 42.17 47.82
N ASN A 201 12.20 41.50 48.94
CA ASN A 201 11.02 41.67 49.78
C ASN A 201 9.68 41.41 49.02
N GLY A 202 9.67 40.41 48.13
CA GLY A 202 8.48 40.03 47.34
C GLY A 202 8.13 41.00 46.20
N ALA A 203 8.99 41.97 45.89
CA ALA A 203 8.78 42.90 44.79
C ALA A 203 9.97 42.94 43.83
N ILE A 204 9.70 43.03 42.53
CA ILE A 204 10.72 43.29 41.51
C ILE A 204 11.15 44.73 41.62
N ARG A 205 12.46 44.98 41.62
CA ARG A 205 13.08 46.29 41.78
C ARG A 205 13.74 46.82 40.51
N ALA A 206 14.30 45.90 39.72
CA ALA A 206 14.89 46.22 38.42
C ALA A 206 14.76 45.02 37.50
N SER A 207 14.57 45.22 36.21
CA SER A 207 14.46 44.12 35.22
C SER A 207 14.77 44.64 33.81
N THR A 208 15.22 43.72 32.94
CA THR A 208 15.29 43.97 31.50
C THR A 208 13.92 43.85 30.82
N LEU A 209 12.93 43.27 31.52
CA LEU A 209 11.57 43.15 31.02
C LEU A 209 10.72 44.37 31.36
N PRO A 210 9.70 44.69 30.54
CA PRO A 210 8.80 45.81 30.77
C PRO A 210 8.08 45.73 32.14
N LYS A 211 7.74 46.89 32.70
CA LYS A 211 7.15 46.97 34.04
C LYS A 211 5.76 46.33 34.17
N ASP A 212 5.04 46.22 33.10
CA ASP A 212 3.71 45.59 33.04
C ASP A 212 3.72 44.09 33.37
N VAL A 213 4.84 43.40 33.14
CA VAL A 213 4.99 41.96 33.47
C VAL A 213 5.55 41.71 34.89
N TRP A 214 6.03 42.75 35.60
CA TRP A 214 6.63 42.61 36.93
C TRP A 214 5.70 41.97 37.97
N PRO A 215 4.38 42.26 38.01
CA PRO A 215 3.47 41.60 38.94
C PRO A 215 3.42 40.08 38.78
N SER A 216 3.62 39.59 37.56
CA SER A 216 3.63 38.13 37.26
C SER A 216 4.96 37.47 37.68
N LEU A 217 6.04 38.27 37.85
CA LEU A 217 7.34 37.76 38.31
C LEU A 217 7.44 37.72 39.83
N ALA A 218 6.70 38.60 40.54
CA ALA A 218 6.78 38.73 41.98
C ALA A 218 6.55 37.42 42.78
N PRO A 219 5.60 36.54 42.40
CA PRO A 219 5.41 35.27 43.09
C PRO A 219 6.63 34.35 43.02
N LEU A 220 7.46 34.47 41.98
CA LEU A 220 8.65 33.63 41.79
C LEU A 220 9.71 33.89 42.85
N LEU A 221 9.72 35.08 43.45
CA LEU A 221 10.69 35.46 44.49
C LEU A 221 10.54 34.63 45.78
N SER A 222 9.38 34.05 46.00
CA SER A 222 9.08 33.22 47.17
C SER A 222 9.05 31.74 46.84
N GLY A 223 9.29 31.36 45.55
CA GLY A 223 9.27 30.00 45.06
C GLY A 223 10.60 29.25 45.27
N PRO A 224 10.59 27.93 45.02
CA PRO A 224 11.82 27.13 45.07
C PRO A 224 12.78 27.55 43.94
N GLU A 225 14.07 27.31 44.15
CA GLU A 225 15.12 27.53 43.12
C GLU A 225 15.03 26.53 41.95
N LEU A 226 13.84 26.31 41.42
CA LEU A 226 13.57 25.38 40.31
C LEU A 226 13.17 26.14 39.04
N SER A 227 13.56 25.59 37.92
CA SER A 227 13.11 26.15 36.64
C SER A 227 11.62 25.86 36.40
N GLN A 228 10.80 26.87 36.26
CA GLN A 228 9.36 26.76 36.02
C GLN A 228 8.92 27.60 34.82
N SER A 229 7.85 27.16 34.15
CA SER A 229 7.25 27.90 33.04
C SER A 229 6.33 28.97 33.58
N VAL A 230 6.46 30.19 33.06
CA VAL A 230 5.68 31.36 33.48
C VAL A 230 5.17 32.08 32.22
N PRO A 231 3.85 32.24 32.07
CA PRO A 231 3.31 33.05 30.99
C PRO A 231 3.48 34.55 31.31
N LEU A 232 4.14 35.28 30.41
CA LEU A 232 4.35 36.72 30.53
C LEU A 232 3.80 37.43 29.29
N GLY A 233 2.66 38.06 29.42
CA GLY A 233 1.98 38.68 28.29
C GLY A 233 1.57 37.62 27.23
N ASN A 234 2.14 37.71 26.06
CA ASN A 234 1.86 36.84 24.93
C ASN A 234 2.94 35.77 24.69
N GLU A 235 3.92 35.66 25.58
CA GLU A 235 5.05 34.75 25.50
C GLU A 235 5.15 33.86 26.73
N ASP A 236 5.54 32.60 26.53
CA ASP A 236 5.89 31.67 27.59
C ASP A 236 7.38 31.77 27.88
N TYR A 237 7.73 31.98 29.14
CA TYR A 237 9.11 32.01 29.63
C TYR A 237 9.39 30.80 30.51
N ILE A 238 10.64 30.35 30.47
CA ILE A 238 11.18 29.48 31.53
C ILE A 238 11.99 30.36 32.43
N ALA A 239 11.64 30.40 33.71
CA ALA A 239 12.29 31.21 34.74
C ALA A 239 13.04 30.31 35.72
N LYS A 240 14.24 30.75 36.11
CA LYS A 240 15.03 30.15 37.19
C LYS A 240 15.34 31.24 38.20
N THR A 241 15.10 30.97 39.47
CA THR A 241 15.45 31.88 40.58
C THR A 241 16.76 31.44 41.19
N SER A 242 17.58 32.40 41.56
CA SER A 242 18.82 32.17 42.33
C SER A 242 18.97 33.27 43.41
N ALA A 243 19.21 32.83 44.63
CA ALA A 243 19.44 33.79 45.71
C ALA A 243 20.86 34.39 45.60
N LEU A 244 20.96 35.73 45.64
CA LEU A 244 22.24 36.42 45.77
C LEU A 244 22.67 36.29 47.21
N ARG A 245 23.70 35.45 47.45
CA ARG A 245 24.17 35.17 48.81
C ARG A 245 24.92 36.37 49.40
N THR A 246 24.59 36.73 50.61
CA THR A 246 25.46 37.56 51.46
C THR A 246 26.71 36.75 51.76
N GLY A 247 27.89 37.36 51.55
CA GLY A 247 29.20 36.71 51.74
C GLY A 247 29.31 35.98 53.08
N GLN A 248 30.11 34.91 53.08
CA GLN A 248 30.27 33.98 54.21
C GLN A 248 30.68 34.67 55.52
N VAL A 249 29.70 35.11 56.29
CA VAL A 249 29.89 35.10 57.76
C VAL A 249 29.25 33.78 58.23
N LYS A 250 30.06 32.82 58.68
CA LYS A 250 29.52 31.63 59.33
C LYS A 250 28.70 32.10 60.53
N PRO A 251 27.36 31.89 60.55
CA PRO A 251 26.52 32.39 61.63
C PRO A 251 27.05 31.86 62.97
N ALA A 252 27.28 32.67 63.91
CA ALA A 252 27.77 32.27 65.22
C ALA A 252 26.66 31.77 66.14
N THR A 253 25.39 32.05 65.77
CA THR A 253 24.23 31.57 66.54
C THR A 253 23.05 31.18 65.58
N PRO A 254 22.16 30.24 65.98
CA PRO A 254 20.96 29.86 65.23
C PRO A 254 19.98 31.03 64.98
N ALA A 255 20.04 32.10 65.78
CA ALA A 255 19.23 33.27 65.59
C ALA A 255 19.76 34.19 64.45
N GLU A 256 21.07 34.18 64.19
CA GLU A 256 21.67 34.86 63.01
C GLU A 256 21.39 34.12 61.70
N GLU A 257 21.28 32.79 61.75
CA GLU A 257 20.88 31.96 60.60
C GLU A 257 19.43 32.24 60.16
N ALA A 258 18.54 32.49 61.12
CA ALA A 258 17.14 32.83 60.87
C ALA A 258 16.96 34.27 60.31
N VAL A 259 17.85 35.19 60.67
CA VAL A 259 17.86 36.56 60.15
C VAL A 259 18.49 36.65 58.76
N GLY A 260 19.48 35.78 58.47
CA GLY A 260 20.17 35.72 57.16
C GLY A 260 19.37 35.05 56.06
N ASN A 261 18.48 34.16 56.41
CA ASN A 261 17.79 33.30 55.42
C ASN A 261 16.36 33.73 55.02
N GLY A 262 15.78 34.76 55.63
CA GLY A 262 14.31 34.87 55.44
C GLY A 262 13.72 36.17 54.96
N LYS A 263 14.31 37.33 55.25
CA LYS A 263 13.63 38.64 54.98
C LYS A 263 14.44 39.71 54.26
N PHE A 264 15.72 39.55 54.06
CA PHE A 264 16.58 40.61 53.47
C PHE A 264 17.51 40.15 52.37
N GLY A 265 17.25 39.00 51.78
CA GLY A 265 18.01 38.49 50.62
C GLY A 265 17.51 39.08 49.30
N ALA A 266 18.43 39.44 48.43
CA ALA A 266 18.11 39.74 47.04
C ALA A 266 18.05 38.42 46.22
N THR A 267 17.12 38.37 45.30
CA THR A 267 16.95 37.23 44.39
C THR A 267 17.06 37.70 42.95
N VAL A 268 17.82 36.99 42.16
CA VAL A 268 17.83 37.17 40.70
C VAL A 268 16.93 36.14 40.04
N ILE A 269 16.08 36.60 39.14
CA ILE A 269 15.27 35.78 38.27
C ILE A 269 15.88 35.82 36.88
N ILE A 270 16.24 34.69 36.35
CA ILE A 270 16.82 34.52 35.03
C ILE A 270 15.75 33.91 34.12
N LEU A 271 15.44 34.57 33.02
CA LEU A 271 14.34 34.18 32.15
C LEU A 271 14.82 33.99 30.72
N ARG A 272 14.25 33.00 30.04
CA ARG A 272 14.39 32.84 28.60
C ARG A 272 13.03 32.59 27.96
N SER A 273 12.73 33.29 26.85
CA SER A 273 11.49 33.09 26.13
C SER A 273 11.48 31.71 25.46
N ARG A 274 10.55 30.88 25.90
CA ARG A 274 10.23 29.57 25.29
C ARG A 274 9.59 29.78 23.92
N THR A 275 8.69 30.76 23.83
CA THR A 275 7.98 31.08 22.59
C THR A 275 8.92 31.51 21.46
N GLN A 276 9.86 32.39 21.75
CA GLN A 276 10.86 32.84 20.76
C GLN A 276 11.79 31.69 20.36
N ARG A 277 12.27 30.91 21.34
CA ARG A 277 13.19 29.80 21.07
C ARG A 277 12.53 28.66 20.31
N LEU A 278 11.25 28.35 20.59
CA LEU A 278 10.48 27.37 19.84
C LEU A 278 9.91 27.93 18.52
N GLY A 279 9.85 29.24 18.37
CA GLY A 279 9.36 29.90 17.15
C GLY A 279 10.14 29.54 15.90
N PHE A 280 11.44 29.21 16.02
CA PHE A 280 12.22 28.72 14.87
C PHE A 280 11.75 27.34 14.35
N LEU A 281 10.98 26.59 15.15
CA LEU A 281 10.40 25.32 14.74
C LEU A 281 9.23 25.49 13.76
N ASN A 282 8.55 26.64 13.76
CA ASN A 282 7.40 26.89 12.87
C ASN A 282 7.76 26.75 11.37
N PRO A 283 8.84 27.39 10.85
CA PRO A 283 9.26 27.17 9.48
C PRO A 283 9.75 25.73 9.23
N LEU A 284 10.28 25.06 10.24
CA LEU A 284 10.68 23.66 10.15
C LEU A 284 9.45 22.75 9.99
N HIS A 285 8.40 22.98 10.77
CA HIS A 285 7.12 22.26 10.64
C HIS A 285 6.50 22.46 9.27
N GLY A 286 6.54 23.68 8.72
CA GLY A 286 6.08 23.97 7.37
C GLY A 286 6.85 23.16 6.31
N ARG A 287 8.18 23.12 6.39
CA ARG A 287 9.02 22.34 5.47
C ARG A 287 8.79 20.83 5.61
N LEU A 288 8.71 20.31 6.83
CA LEU A 288 8.38 18.91 7.09
C LEU A 288 7.00 18.54 6.56
N GLY A 289 6.03 19.45 6.69
CA GLY A 289 4.69 19.26 6.11
C GLY A 289 4.71 19.15 4.60
N ILE A 290 5.46 20.01 3.90
CA ILE A 290 5.63 19.94 2.44
C ILE A 290 6.30 18.61 2.03
N ILE A 291 7.39 18.24 2.71
CA ILE A 291 8.09 16.97 2.45
C ILE A 291 7.14 15.79 2.67
N ALA A 292 6.33 15.82 3.72
CA ALA A 292 5.34 14.79 4.00
C ALA A 292 4.31 14.66 2.88
N VAL A 293 3.76 15.77 2.40
CA VAL A 293 2.79 15.77 1.29
C VAL A 293 3.43 15.22 0.02
N VAL A 294 4.63 15.65 -0.33
CA VAL A 294 5.37 15.15 -1.50
C VAL A 294 5.66 13.65 -1.37
N ALA A 295 6.10 13.20 -0.19
CA ALA A 295 6.39 11.79 0.07
C ALA A 295 5.12 10.91 -0.01
N VAL A 296 3.99 11.39 0.53
CA VAL A 296 2.70 10.69 0.42
C VAL A 296 2.24 10.62 -1.03
N LEU A 297 2.34 11.70 -1.79
CA LEU A 297 2.01 11.72 -3.22
C LEU A 297 2.89 10.75 -4.00
N ALA A 298 4.21 10.78 -3.78
CA ALA A 298 5.16 9.87 -4.44
C ALA A 298 4.86 8.40 -4.08
N ALA A 299 4.63 8.09 -2.80
CA ALA A 299 4.27 6.74 -2.35
C ALA A 299 2.94 6.26 -2.95
N THR A 300 1.95 7.16 -3.05
CA THR A 300 0.65 6.86 -3.66
C THR A 300 0.78 6.59 -5.15
N LEU A 301 1.54 7.41 -5.88
CA LEU A 301 1.82 7.21 -7.30
C LEU A 301 2.58 5.91 -7.55
N LEU A 302 3.60 5.63 -6.76
CA LEU A 302 4.38 4.39 -6.85
C LEU A 302 3.50 3.17 -6.56
N SER A 303 2.70 3.22 -5.51
CA SER A 303 1.74 2.17 -5.16
C SER A 303 0.72 1.92 -6.27
N TYR A 304 0.21 2.99 -6.89
CA TYR A 304 -0.69 2.89 -8.05
C TYR A 304 0.01 2.27 -9.26
N ALA A 305 1.25 2.67 -9.54
CA ALA A 305 2.05 2.10 -10.64
C ALA A 305 2.28 0.61 -10.44
N ILE A 306 2.71 0.18 -9.24
CA ILE A 306 2.93 -1.23 -8.88
C ILE A 306 1.62 -2.03 -8.97
N ALA A 307 0.53 -1.52 -8.40
CA ALA A 307 -0.77 -2.17 -8.47
C ALA A 307 -1.25 -2.35 -9.92
N ARG A 308 -1.01 -1.38 -10.78
CA ARG A 308 -1.38 -1.42 -12.20
C ARG A 308 -0.51 -2.38 -13.02
N THR A 309 0.81 -2.41 -12.79
CA THR A 309 1.75 -3.29 -13.52
C THR A 309 1.57 -4.76 -13.17
N ILE A 310 1.38 -5.09 -11.91
CA ILE A 310 1.25 -6.48 -11.46
C ILE A 310 -0.17 -7.03 -11.63
N THR A 311 -1.19 -6.25 -11.25
CA THR A 311 -2.54 -6.81 -11.12
C THR A 311 -3.30 -6.87 -12.45
N ARG A 312 -3.02 -5.98 -13.41
CA ARG A 312 -3.67 -6.02 -14.73
C ARG A 312 -3.33 -7.27 -15.54
N PRO A 313 -2.05 -7.65 -15.72
CA PRO A 313 -1.70 -8.90 -16.41
C PRO A 313 -2.31 -10.13 -15.73
N LEU A 314 -2.22 -10.24 -14.42
CA LEU A 314 -2.81 -11.34 -13.66
C LEU A 314 -4.33 -11.43 -13.82
N GLY A 315 -5.01 -10.29 -13.85
CA GLY A 315 -6.46 -10.23 -14.10
C GLY A 315 -6.84 -10.74 -15.49
N ALA A 316 -6.09 -10.37 -16.53
CA ALA A 316 -6.29 -10.83 -17.90
C ALA A 316 -6.07 -12.35 -18.01
N ILE A 317 -4.98 -12.86 -17.44
CA ILE A 317 -4.67 -14.30 -17.40
C ILE A 317 -5.81 -15.06 -16.70
N THR A 318 -6.25 -14.59 -15.53
CA THR A 318 -7.32 -15.25 -14.76
C THR A 318 -8.66 -15.24 -15.50
N ALA A 319 -8.98 -14.15 -16.22
CA ALA A 319 -10.20 -14.04 -17.01
C ALA A 319 -10.19 -15.05 -18.18
N THR A 320 -9.10 -15.12 -18.93
CA THR A 320 -8.93 -16.08 -20.03
C THR A 320 -8.99 -17.53 -19.52
N MET A 321 -8.32 -17.85 -18.41
CA MET A 321 -8.41 -19.17 -17.77
C MET A 321 -9.84 -19.56 -17.40
N ARG A 322 -10.60 -18.63 -16.83
CA ARG A 322 -11.99 -18.89 -16.42
C ARG A 322 -12.89 -19.12 -17.64
N GLU A 323 -12.69 -18.35 -18.70
CA GLU A 323 -13.45 -18.51 -19.94
C GLU A 323 -13.12 -19.82 -20.63
N MET A 324 -11.85 -20.22 -20.70
CA MET A 324 -11.42 -21.52 -21.21
C MET A 324 -11.99 -22.69 -20.40
N ALA A 325 -12.00 -22.57 -19.07
CA ALA A 325 -12.59 -23.59 -18.20
C ALA A 325 -14.11 -23.69 -18.38
N ALA A 326 -14.81 -22.62 -18.72
CA ALA A 326 -16.25 -22.59 -18.92
C ALA A 326 -16.65 -23.08 -20.33
N THR A 327 -15.85 -22.75 -21.35
CA THR A 327 -16.16 -23.06 -22.77
C THR A 327 -15.48 -24.33 -23.27
N GLY A 328 -14.43 -24.82 -22.61
CA GLY A 328 -13.58 -25.90 -23.09
C GLY A 328 -12.71 -25.55 -24.31
N ASP A 329 -12.74 -24.29 -24.73
CA ASP A 329 -11.99 -23.80 -25.90
C ASP A 329 -10.51 -23.61 -25.57
N LEU A 330 -9.69 -24.58 -25.96
CA LEU A 330 -8.23 -24.56 -25.79
C LEU A 330 -7.50 -23.83 -26.92
N THR A 331 -8.19 -23.21 -27.86
CA THR A 331 -7.56 -22.49 -28.99
C THR A 331 -7.17 -21.06 -28.62
N ARG A 332 -7.77 -20.50 -27.59
CA ARG A 332 -7.48 -19.15 -27.11
C ARG A 332 -6.08 -19.05 -26.55
N ARG A 333 -5.44 -17.91 -26.79
CA ARG A 333 -4.10 -17.59 -26.30
C ARG A 333 -4.15 -16.38 -25.40
N ILE A 334 -3.34 -16.42 -24.36
CA ILE A 334 -3.05 -15.21 -23.58
C ILE A 334 -2.09 -14.38 -24.42
N ALA A 335 -2.56 -13.23 -24.88
CA ALA A 335 -1.70 -12.27 -25.57
C ALA A 335 -0.65 -11.73 -24.60
N ALA A 336 0.63 -11.88 -24.93
CA ALA A 336 1.67 -11.20 -24.21
C ALA A 336 1.45 -9.68 -24.37
N PRO A 337 1.54 -8.89 -23.30
CA PRO A 337 1.41 -7.44 -23.42
C PRO A 337 2.43 -6.91 -24.43
N PRO A 338 2.05 -5.97 -25.33
CA PRO A 338 2.95 -5.44 -26.34
C PRO A 338 4.13 -4.75 -25.68
N GLY A 339 5.34 -5.23 -25.98
CA GLY A 339 6.61 -4.80 -25.40
C GLY A 339 7.00 -3.37 -25.77
N ARG A 340 6.52 -2.38 -25.02
CA ARG A 340 6.95 -0.96 -25.10
C ARG A 340 6.91 -0.22 -23.76
N ALA A 341 6.68 -0.87 -22.63
CA ALA A 341 6.74 -0.21 -21.32
C ALA A 341 8.09 -0.48 -20.64
N LEU A 342 8.69 0.56 -20.08
CA LEU A 342 9.96 0.54 -19.32
C LEU A 342 9.93 -0.39 -18.08
N TRP A 343 8.80 -1.05 -17.81
CA TRP A 343 8.56 -1.94 -16.68
C TRP A 343 7.80 -3.18 -17.18
N GLU A 344 8.42 -3.96 -18.11
CA GLU A 344 7.87 -5.27 -18.47
C GLU A 344 8.08 -6.24 -17.32
N ASP A 345 6.98 -6.76 -16.81
CA ASP A 345 7.02 -7.83 -15.84
C ASP A 345 7.37 -9.14 -16.57
N GLU A 346 8.64 -9.54 -16.49
CA GLU A 346 9.18 -10.76 -17.09
C GLU A 346 8.44 -11.99 -16.56
N ASP A 347 8.03 -11.96 -15.30
CA ASP A 347 7.28 -13.03 -14.65
C ASP A 347 5.88 -13.18 -15.25
N ALA A 348 5.18 -12.08 -15.54
CA ALA A 348 3.86 -12.13 -16.19
C ALA A 348 3.95 -12.68 -17.62
N ARG A 349 5.02 -12.33 -18.36
CA ARG A 349 5.29 -12.87 -19.69
C ARG A 349 5.64 -14.36 -19.64
N LEU A 350 6.47 -14.76 -18.69
CA LEU A 350 6.82 -16.16 -18.47
C LEU A 350 5.57 -16.98 -18.12
N LEU A 351 4.71 -16.45 -17.24
CA LEU A 351 3.45 -17.11 -16.87
C LEU A 351 2.51 -17.27 -18.07
N ALA A 352 2.34 -16.25 -18.90
CA ALA A 352 1.52 -16.31 -20.10
C ALA A 352 2.06 -17.36 -21.10
N ASN A 353 3.37 -17.37 -21.34
CA ASN A 353 4.01 -18.34 -22.23
C ASN A 353 3.90 -19.78 -21.70
N THR A 354 4.15 -19.96 -20.40
CA THR A 354 4.03 -21.29 -19.76
C THR A 354 2.59 -21.80 -19.83
N PHE A 355 1.61 -20.93 -19.59
CA PHE A 355 0.21 -21.27 -19.72
C PHE A 355 -0.15 -21.66 -21.16
N ASN A 356 0.25 -20.89 -22.17
CA ASN A 356 0.02 -21.21 -23.57
C ASN A 356 0.64 -22.57 -23.96
N THR A 357 1.86 -22.86 -23.48
CA THR A 357 2.53 -24.16 -23.70
C THR A 357 1.78 -25.32 -23.04
N MET A 358 1.28 -25.10 -21.82
CA MET A 358 0.45 -26.10 -21.12
C MET A 358 -0.84 -26.39 -21.89
N THR A 359 -1.52 -25.34 -22.37
CA THR A 359 -2.75 -25.48 -23.16
C THR A 359 -2.52 -26.26 -24.45
N ASP A 360 -1.41 -25.98 -25.16
CA ASP A 360 -1.01 -26.75 -26.36
C ASP A 360 -0.75 -28.22 -26.05
N SER A 361 -0.16 -28.49 -24.90
CA SER A 361 0.10 -29.86 -24.45
C SER A 361 -1.21 -30.61 -24.17
N ILE A 362 -2.16 -29.96 -23.46
CA ILE A 362 -3.47 -30.53 -23.17
C ILE A 362 -4.22 -30.83 -24.49
N ALA A 363 -4.23 -29.87 -25.42
CA ALA A 363 -4.88 -30.06 -26.72
C ALA A 363 -4.27 -31.22 -27.52
N ARG A 364 -2.95 -31.43 -27.45
CA ARG A 364 -2.29 -32.60 -28.03
C ARG A 364 -2.71 -33.90 -27.36
N PHE A 365 -2.68 -33.95 -26.03
CA PHE A 365 -3.09 -35.13 -25.27
C PHE A 365 -4.53 -35.52 -25.56
N GLN A 366 -5.45 -34.57 -25.66
CA GLN A 366 -6.84 -34.85 -26.02
C GLN A 366 -6.98 -35.48 -27.42
N ARG A 367 -6.25 -34.98 -28.42
CA ARG A 367 -6.22 -35.53 -29.78
C ARG A 367 -5.66 -36.96 -29.80
N GLU A 368 -4.55 -37.19 -29.09
CA GLU A 368 -3.93 -38.50 -28.97
C GLU A 368 -4.85 -39.49 -28.23
N ALA A 369 -5.53 -39.06 -27.18
CA ALA A 369 -6.48 -39.87 -26.43
C ALA A 369 -7.67 -40.30 -27.33
N ALA A 370 -8.27 -39.36 -28.07
CA ALA A 370 -9.35 -39.62 -28.99
C ALA A 370 -8.91 -40.59 -30.12
N GLN A 371 -7.69 -40.48 -30.63
CA GLN A 371 -7.14 -41.39 -31.61
C GLN A 371 -6.92 -42.80 -31.04
N ARG A 372 -6.38 -42.91 -29.81
CA ARG A 372 -6.20 -44.19 -29.12
C ARG A 372 -7.53 -44.89 -28.86
N GLU A 373 -8.56 -44.14 -28.48
CA GLU A 373 -9.90 -44.69 -28.27
C GLU A 373 -10.51 -45.25 -29.55
N ARG A 374 -10.36 -44.53 -30.68
CA ARG A 374 -10.79 -45.02 -32.01
C ARG A 374 -10.05 -46.30 -32.41
N LEU A 375 -8.73 -46.33 -32.25
CA LEU A 375 -7.92 -47.53 -32.56
C LEU A 375 -8.24 -48.71 -31.63
N SER A 376 -8.51 -48.43 -30.34
CA SER A 376 -8.95 -49.47 -29.39
C SER A 376 -10.31 -50.05 -29.76
N SER A 377 -11.25 -49.20 -30.20
CA SER A 377 -12.54 -49.65 -30.73
C SER A 377 -12.35 -50.55 -31.97
N LEU A 378 -11.48 -50.14 -32.89
CA LEU A 378 -11.16 -50.97 -34.09
C LEU A 378 -10.51 -52.29 -33.69
N GLY A 379 -9.61 -52.31 -32.69
CA GLY A 379 -8.98 -53.54 -32.19
C GLY A 379 -9.97 -54.54 -31.61
N ARG A 380 -10.95 -54.06 -30.84
CA ARG A 380 -12.04 -54.90 -30.28
C ARG A 380 -12.96 -55.46 -31.37
N LEU A 381 -13.09 -54.77 -32.50
CA LEU A 381 -13.97 -55.11 -33.59
C LEU A 381 -13.27 -55.92 -34.72
N SER A 382 -11.95 -56.14 -34.62
CA SER A 382 -11.16 -56.84 -35.63
C SER A 382 -11.70 -58.27 -35.95
N THR A 383 -12.30 -58.92 -34.95
CA THR A 383 -12.96 -60.22 -35.16
C THR A 383 -14.20 -60.10 -36.06
N VAL A 384 -15.00 -59.09 -35.89
CA VAL A 384 -16.20 -58.81 -36.69
C VAL A 384 -15.79 -58.44 -38.11
N VAL A 385 -14.81 -57.56 -38.28
CA VAL A 385 -14.25 -57.17 -39.59
C VAL A 385 -13.74 -58.42 -40.34
N ALA A 386 -13.00 -59.30 -39.66
CA ALA A 386 -12.48 -60.51 -40.24
C ALA A 386 -13.61 -61.43 -40.69
N HIS A 387 -14.71 -61.54 -39.95
CA HIS A 387 -15.89 -62.31 -40.36
C HIS A 387 -16.59 -61.67 -41.58
N GLU A 388 -16.77 -60.33 -41.57
CA GLU A 388 -17.41 -59.62 -42.69
C GLU A 388 -16.56 -59.64 -43.98
N ILE A 389 -15.25 -59.76 -43.93
CA ILE A 389 -14.36 -59.95 -45.07
C ILE A 389 -14.41 -61.40 -45.52
N ARG A 390 -14.51 -62.40 -44.63
CA ARG A 390 -14.49 -63.80 -44.95
C ARG A 390 -15.75 -64.21 -45.69
N ASN A 391 -16.90 -63.61 -45.38
CA ASN A 391 -18.21 -63.99 -46.01
C ASN A 391 -18.20 -63.73 -47.53
N PRO A 392 -17.94 -62.53 -48.08
CA PRO A 392 -17.86 -62.27 -49.51
C PRO A 392 -16.77 -63.10 -50.18
N LEU A 393 -15.62 -63.27 -49.53
CA LEU A 393 -14.58 -64.17 -50.06
C LEU A 393 -15.05 -65.64 -50.23
N MET A 394 -15.91 -66.09 -49.31
CA MET A 394 -16.46 -67.42 -49.40
C MET A 394 -17.46 -67.58 -50.60
N ILE A 395 -18.29 -66.56 -50.84
CA ILE A 395 -19.22 -66.49 -51.96
C ILE A 395 -18.42 -66.41 -53.25
N ILE A 396 -17.45 -65.55 -53.40
CA ILE A 396 -16.54 -65.43 -54.54
C ILE A 396 -15.87 -66.80 -54.80
N LYS A 397 -15.33 -67.44 -53.75
CA LYS A 397 -14.69 -68.74 -53.86
C LYS A 397 -15.67 -69.86 -54.34
N THR A 398 -16.91 -69.75 -53.89
CA THR A 398 -17.96 -70.72 -54.30
C THR A 398 -18.37 -70.50 -55.75
N ALA A 399 -18.54 -69.21 -56.18
CA ALA A 399 -18.81 -68.85 -57.57
C ALA A 399 -17.67 -69.33 -58.50
N LEU A 400 -16.41 -69.09 -58.11
CA LEU A 400 -15.23 -69.54 -58.83
C LEU A 400 -15.16 -71.11 -58.92
N ARG A 401 -15.60 -71.84 -57.90
CA ARG A 401 -15.65 -73.31 -57.93
C ARG A 401 -16.69 -73.80 -58.92
N ARG A 402 -17.86 -73.12 -58.99
CA ARG A 402 -18.88 -73.46 -60.01
C ARG A 402 -18.34 -73.30 -61.42
N LEU A 403 -17.54 -72.24 -61.67
CA LEU A 403 -16.92 -71.94 -62.96
C LEU A 403 -15.80 -72.93 -63.36
N ARG A 404 -15.27 -73.72 -62.45
CA ARG A 404 -14.21 -74.71 -62.70
C ARG A 404 -14.77 -76.07 -63.13
N GLY A 405 -16.10 -76.23 -63.20
CA GLY A 405 -16.74 -77.45 -63.71
C GLY A 405 -16.56 -77.63 -65.22
N THR A 406 -16.60 -78.90 -65.73
CA THR A 406 -16.30 -79.20 -67.12
C THR A 406 -17.43 -78.84 -68.11
N GLU A 407 -18.66 -78.59 -67.64
CA GLU A 407 -19.77 -78.05 -68.42
C GLU A 407 -20.52 -76.97 -67.61
N VAL A 408 -20.25 -75.70 -67.89
CA VAL A 408 -20.91 -74.56 -67.24
C VAL A 408 -21.98 -74.02 -68.20
N LYS A 409 -23.25 -74.03 -67.79
CA LYS A 409 -24.33 -73.41 -68.58
C LYS A 409 -24.15 -71.86 -68.64
N PRO A 410 -24.54 -71.22 -69.79
CA PRO A 410 -24.40 -69.76 -69.93
C PRO A 410 -25.07 -68.95 -68.82
N ASP A 411 -26.19 -69.40 -68.27
CA ASP A 411 -26.88 -68.71 -67.18
C ASP A 411 -26.15 -68.84 -65.83
N GLU A 412 -25.52 -70.02 -65.60
CA GLU A 412 -24.70 -70.24 -64.40
C GLU A 412 -23.39 -69.40 -64.45
N LEU A 413 -22.82 -69.21 -65.66
CA LEU A 413 -21.69 -68.36 -65.89
C LEU A 413 -22.02 -66.86 -65.53
N ARG A 414 -23.15 -66.37 -66.08
CA ARG A 414 -23.61 -65.01 -65.80
C ARG A 414 -23.89 -64.85 -64.34
N ALA A 415 -24.59 -65.73 -63.68
CA ALA A 415 -24.88 -65.69 -62.26
C ALA A 415 -23.58 -65.65 -61.40
N ALA A 416 -22.60 -66.49 -61.72
CA ALA A 416 -21.35 -66.59 -61.02
C ALA A 416 -20.49 -65.29 -61.19
N VAL A 417 -20.52 -64.73 -62.42
CA VAL A 417 -19.81 -63.42 -62.65
C VAL A 417 -20.49 -62.32 -61.90
N THR A 418 -21.82 -62.25 -61.87
CA THR A 418 -22.59 -61.28 -61.11
C THR A 418 -22.30 -61.40 -59.62
N ASP A 419 -22.33 -62.62 -59.05
CA ASP A 419 -21.99 -62.87 -57.65
C ASP A 419 -20.56 -62.36 -57.31
N ILE A 420 -19.58 -62.57 -58.20
CA ILE A 420 -18.19 -62.12 -58.01
C ILE A 420 -18.10 -60.62 -58.06
N ASP A 421 -18.73 -59.93 -59.00
CA ASP A 421 -18.70 -58.49 -59.16
C ASP A 421 -19.39 -57.81 -57.97
N GLU A 422 -20.55 -58.30 -57.56
CA GLU A 422 -21.29 -57.73 -56.39
C GLU A 422 -20.48 -57.85 -55.10
N GLU A 423 -19.91 -59.04 -54.84
CA GLU A 423 -19.15 -59.25 -53.60
C GLU A 423 -17.77 -58.54 -53.60
N THR A 424 -17.18 -58.35 -54.81
CA THR A 424 -15.96 -57.52 -54.92
C THR A 424 -16.27 -56.06 -54.66
N ALA A 425 -17.36 -55.52 -55.20
CA ALA A 425 -17.82 -54.16 -54.91
C ALA A 425 -18.16 -53.99 -53.42
N ARG A 426 -18.77 -55.02 -52.81
CA ARG A 426 -19.03 -55.00 -51.35
C ARG A 426 -17.78 -55.02 -50.54
N LEU A 427 -16.74 -55.80 -50.86
CA LEU A 427 -15.44 -55.81 -50.20
C LEU A 427 -14.75 -54.42 -50.29
N ASN A 428 -14.74 -53.82 -51.49
CA ASN A 428 -14.16 -52.48 -51.67
C ASN A 428 -14.84 -51.45 -50.83
N ARG A 429 -16.17 -51.42 -50.70
CA ARG A 429 -16.91 -50.53 -49.82
C ARG A 429 -16.53 -50.75 -48.37
N LEU A 430 -16.51 -52.00 -47.89
CA LEU A 430 -16.19 -52.37 -46.52
C LEU A 430 -14.76 -51.89 -46.14
N VAL A 431 -13.77 -52.11 -47.02
CA VAL A 431 -12.39 -51.67 -46.82
C VAL A 431 -12.32 -50.15 -46.75
N SER A 432 -13.02 -49.46 -47.65
CA SER A 432 -13.05 -47.96 -47.62
C SER A 432 -13.68 -47.42 -46.35
N GLU A 433 -14.80 -47.96 -45.89
CA GLU A 433 -15.49 -47.58 -44.66
C GLU A 433 -14.64 -47.83 -43.42
N VAL A 434 -13.91 -48.96 -43.35
CA VAL A 434 -12.97 -49.25 -42.24
C VAL A 434 -11.81 -48.24 -42.22
N LEU A 435 -11.26 -47.92 -43.40
CA LEU A 435 -10.18 -46.93 -43.49
C LEU A 435 -10.66 -45.53 -43.15
N ASP A 436 -11.85 -45.12 -43.57
CA ASP A 436 -12.44 -43.82 -43.25
C ASP A 436 -12.75 -43.70 -41.74
N PHE A 437 -13.21 -44.80 -41.12
CA PHE A 437 -13.41 -44.84 -39.67
C PHE A 437 -12.11 -44.74 -38.88
N ALA A 438 -11.01 -45.34 -39.36
CA ALA A 438 -9.72 -45.40 -38.69
C ALA A 438 -8.90 -44.10 -38.82
N ARG A 439 -9.09 -43.34 -39.89
CA ARG A 439 -8.32 -42.10 -40.17
C ARG A 439 -8.86 -40.93 -39.38
N PRO A 440 -7.96 -40.04 -38.87
CA PRO A 440 -8.39 -38.74 -38.36
C PRO A 440 -9.07 -37.95 -39.48
N ILE A 441 -10.29 -37.50 -39.24
CA ILE A 441 -11.01 -36.66 -40.20
C ILE A 441 -10.36 -35.29 -40.18
N LYS A 442 -9.76 -34.88 -41.32
CA LYS A 442 -9.36 -33.49 -41.56
C LYS A 442 -10.48 -32.84 -42.34
N PHE A 443 -11.06 -31.78 -41.80
CA PHE A 443 -12.12 -31.03 -42.45
C PHE A 443 -11.52 -29.89 -43.30
N ASP A 444 -12.02 -29.77 -44.53
CA ASP A 444 -11.75 -28.61 -45.40
C ASP A 444 -12.98 -27.70 -45.37
N LEU A 445 -13.00 -26.77 -44.41
CA LEU A 445 -14.16 -25.93 -44.18
C LEU A 445 -14.20 -24.81 -45.21
N ALA A 446 -15.24 -24.79 -46.04
CA ALA A 446 -15.50 -23.76 -47.02
C ALA A 446 -16.99 -23.36 -47.01
N ALA A 447 -17.27 -22.18 -47.56
CA ALA A 447 -18.64 -21.74 -47.76
C ALA A 447 -19.32 -22.63 -48.81
N ALA A 448 -20.41 -23.28 -48.44
CA ALA A 448 -21.18 -24.21 -49.32
C ALA A 448 -22.68 -23.87 -49.32
N ASP A 449 -23.31 -24.00 -50.48
CA ASP A 449 -24.75 -23.91 -50.59
C ASP A 449 -25.39 -25.24 -50.12
N LEU A 450 -26.09 -25.14 -48.98
CA LEU A 450 -26.70 -26.30 -48.35
C LEU A 450 -27.79 -26.93 -49.22
N ASN A 451 -28.59 -26.11 -49.90
CA ASN A 451 -29.69 -26.62 -50.71
C ASN A 451 -29.18 -27.36 -51.95
N ALA A 452 -28.17 -26.81 -52.63
CA ALA A 452 -27.49 -27.48 -53.73
C ALA A 452 -26.87 -28.82 -53.27
N LEU A 453 -26.30 -28.87 -52.09
CA LEU A 453 -25.70 -30.06 -51.50
C LEU A 453 -26.76 -31.15 -51.17
N CYS A 454 -27.93 -30.73 -50.65
CA CYS A 454 -29.05 -31.62 -50.38
C CYS A 454 -29.64 -32.20 -51.70
N GLU A 455 -29.75 -31.37 -52.75
CA GLU A 455 -30.19 -31.82 -54.07
C GLU A 455 -29.21 -32.84 -54.67
N ASP A 456 -27.91 -32.60 -54.59
CA ASP A 456 -26.87 -33.47 -55.07
C ASP A 456 -26.87 -34.81 -54.31
N ALA A 457 -27.05 -34.78 -53.01
CA ALA A 457 -27.12 -35.97 -52.18
C ALA A 457 -28.38 -36.81 -52.51
N ALA A 458 -29.51 -36.16 -52.75
CA ALA A 458 -30.74 -36.82 -53.14
C ALA A 458 -30.63 -37.51 -54.51
N ARG A 459 -29.97 -36.88 -55.49
CA ARG A 459 -29.67 -37.44 -56.80
C ARG A 459 -28.74 -38.67 -56.69
N ALA A 460 -27.65 -38.50 -55.92
CA ALA A 460 -26.67 -39.57 -55.72
C ALA A 460 -27.29 -40.80 -55.04
N ALA A 461 -28.15 -40.59 -54.06
CA ALA A 461 -28.88 -41.69 -53.42
C ALA A 461 -29.88 -42.39 -54.34
N GLY A 462 -30.28 -41.81 -55.50
CA GLY A 462 -31.27 -42.28 -56.43
C GLY A 462 -30.75 -43.18 -57.57
N SER A 463 -29.45 -43.36 -57.79
CA SER A 463 -28.86 -43.92 -59.03
C SER A 463 -28.96 -45.42 -59.23
N ASP A 464 -29.25 -46.25 -58.24
CA ASP A 464 -29.03 -47.72 -58.33
C ASP A 464 -30.29 -48.64 -58.31
N THR A 465 -31.52 -48.09 -58.23
CA THR A 465 -32.75 -48.98 -58.18
C THR A 465 -34.01 -48.19 -58.62
N PRO A 466 -35.16 -48.88 -58.97
CA PRO A 466 -36.40 -48.22 -59.35
C PRO A 466 -36.82 -47.25 -58.28
N THR A 467 -37.03 -46.03 -58.71
CA THR A 467 -36.99 -44.75 -57.93
C THR A 467 -38.08 -44.67 -56.87
N VAL A 468 -37.69 -44.85 -55.61
CA VAL A 468 -38.49 -44.36 -54.52
C VAL A 468 -38.30 -42.85 -54.52
N PRO A 469 -39.35 -42.05 -54.74
CA PRO A 469 -39.23 -40.60 -54.85
C PRO A 469 -38.79 -39.96 -53.48
N ILE A 470 -37.86 -38.98 -53.54
CA ILE A 470 -37.45 -38.19 -52.39
C ILE A 470 -38.05 -36.82 -52.57
N ARG A 471 -38.93 -36.42 -51.67
CA ARG A 471 -39.49 -35.05 -51.61
C ARG A 471 -38.50 -34.13 -50.94
N LEU A 472 -38.18 -33.01 -51.63
CA LEU A 472 -37.33 -31.95 -51.12
C LEU A 472 -38.21 -30.79 -50.63
N ASP A 473 -38.05 -30.41 -49.35
CA ASP A 473 -38.69 -29.26 -48.72
C ASP A 473 -37.55 -28.38 -48.16
N LEU A 474 -36.87 -27.68 -49.07
CA LEU A 474 -35.66 -26.93 -48.77
C LEU A 474 -36.03 -25.48 -48.45
N ASP A 475 -35.52 -24.94 -47.31
CA ASP A 475 -35.74 -23.58 -46.86
C ASP A 475 -34.95 -22.63 -47.76
N SER A 476 -35.67 -21.78 -48.53
CA SER A 476 -35.06 -20.79 -49.41
C SER A 476 -34.32 -19.67 -48.66
N SER A 477 -34.58 -19.52 -47.36
CA SER A 477 -33.88 -18.62 -46.48
C SER A 477 -32.65 -19.25 -45.80
N ALA A 478 -32.43 -20.56 -45.98
CA ALA A 478 -31.25 -21.26 -45.41
C ALA A 478 -30.05 -21.03 -46.35
N PRO A 479 -29.15 -20.12 -45.99
CA PRO A 479 -28.09 -19.69 -46.88
C PRO A 479 -26.87 -20.61 -46.81
N THR A 480 -25.81 -20.16 -47.39
CA THR A 480 -24.46 -20.68 -47.32
C THR A 480 -24.06 -21.04 -45.89
N ILE A 481 -23.58 -22.24 -45.66
CA ILE A 481 -22.98 -22.72 -44.41
C ILE A 481 -21.47 -22.89 -44.59
N VAL A 482 -20.72 -22.67 -43.52
CA VAL A 482 -19.28 -23.01 -43.50
C VAL A 482 -19.13 -24.43 -43.06
N THR A 483 -18.80 -25.32 -44.02
CA THR A 483 -18.74 -26.79 -43.80
C THR A 483 -17.78 -27.43 -44.78
N ASP A 484 -17.45 -28.69 -44.54
CA ASP A 484 -16.82 -29.55 -45.55
C ASP A 484 -17.95 -30.22 -46.40
N ALA A 485 -18.12 -29.68 -47.61
CA ALA A 485 -19.20 -30.07 -48.51
C ALA A 485 -19.14 -31.57 -48.88
N GLU A 486 -17.95 -32.11 -49.13
CA GLU A 486 -17.78 -33.55 -49.49
C GLU A 486 -18.11 -34.44 -48.31
N ARG A 487 -17.70 -34.11 -47.13
CA ARG A 487 -17.98 -34.88 -45.91
C ARG A 487 -19.47 -34.83 -45.55
N LEU A 488 -20.10 -33.65 -45.63
CA LEU A 488 -21.54 -33.53 -45.37
C LEU A 488 -22.37 -34.23 -46.44
N ARG A 489 -21.95 -34.19 -47.71
CA ARG A 489 -22.60 -34.95 -48.79
C ARG A 489 -22.57 -36.46 -48.50
N LEU A 490 -21.45 -36.97 -48.02
CA LEU A 490 -21.32 -38.41 -47.62
C LEU A 490 -22.33 -38.75 -46.52
N VAL A 491 -22.51 -37.92 -45.51
CA VAL A 491 -23.50 -38.09 -44.45
C VAL A 491 -24.91 -38.13 -45.02
N LEU A 492 -25.27 -37.18 -45.88
CA LEU A 492 -26.61 -37.09 -46.46
C LEU A 492 -26.93 -38.30 -47.38
N VAL A 493 -25.97 -38.68 -48.21
CA VAL A 493 -26.12 -39.86 -49.09
C VAL A 493 -26.34 -41.10 -48.24
N ASN A 494 -25.56 -41.31 -47.18
CA ASN A 494 -25.70 -42.44 -46.29
C ASN A 494 -27.07 -42.50 -45.61
N VAL A 495 -27.53 -41.36 -45.07
CA VAL A 495 -28.84 -41.28 -44.39
C VAL A 495 -29.99 -41.52 -45.38
N LEU A 496 -29.94 -40.92 -46.60
CA LEU A 496 -30.95 -41.09 -47.63
C LEU A 496 -30.97 -42.50 -48.19
N SER A 497 -29.81 -43.11 -48.37
CA SER A 497 -29.73 -44.57 -48.77
C SER A 497 -30.36 -45.47 -47.71
N ASN A 498 -30.09 -45.18 -46.43
CA ASN A 498 -30.71 -45.95 -45.34
C ASN A 498 -32.25 -45.80 -45.32
N ALA A 499 -32.75 -44.58 -45.56
CA ALA A 499 -34.16 -44.26 -45.64
C ALA A 499 -34.83 -45.08 -46.83
N ARG A 500 -34.16 -45.05 -47.96
CA ARG A 500 -34.64 -45.77 -49.16
C ARG A 500 -34.71 -47.29 -48.96
N ASP A 501 -33.67 -47.84 -48.37
CA ASP A 501 -33.65 -49.29 -48.09
C ASP A 501 -34.70 -49.66 -47.05
N ALA A 502 -35.02 -48.82 -46.10
CA ALA A 502 -36.06 -49.02 -45.10
C ALA A 502 -37.46 -48.99 -45.73
N VAL A 503 -37.68 -48.18 -46.75
CA VAL A 503 -38.93 -48.11 -47.54
C VAL A 503 -39.04 -49.28 -48.47
N ALA A 504 -37.97 -49.69 -49.19
CA ALA A 504 -37.95 -50.84 -50.09
C ALA A 504 -38.24 -52.19 -49.40
N GLY A 505 -37.88 -52.30 -48.12
CA GLY A 505 -38.16 -53.43 -47.27
C GLY A 505 -39.62 -53.56 -46.80
N ARG A 506 -40.52 -52.64 -47.20
CA ARG A 506 -41.92 -52.61 -46.78
C ARG A 506 -42.83 -53.08 -47.90
N PRO A 507 -43.94 -53.82 -47.63
CA PRO A 507 -44.90 -54.18 -48.65
C PRO A 507 -45.53 -52.96 -49.34
N GLU A 508 -45.61 -52.98 -50.71
CA GLU A 508 -46.02 -51.82 -51.55
C GLU A 508 -47.38 -51.23 -51.22
N ALA A 509 -48.26 -51.91 -50.54
CA ALA A 509 -49.62 -51.45 -50.22
C ALA A 509 -49.73 -50.39 -49.13
N ILE A 510 -48.64 -49.98 -48.53
CA ILE A 510 -48.64 -49.10 -47.31
C ILE A 510 -47.81 -47.84 -47.52
N ALA A 511 -47.06 -47.71 -48.61
CA ALA A 511 -46.27 -46.50 -48.86
C ALA A 511 -47.14 -45.38 -49.48
N GLY A 512 -47.11 -44.16 -48.88
CA GLY A 512 -47.77 -42.99 -49.46
C GLY A 512 -47.06 -42.52 -50.73
N PRO A 513 -47.56 -41.45 -51.37
CA PRO A 513 -47.01 -40.92 -52.63
C PRO A 513 -45.57 -40.37 -52.50
N ASP A 514 -45.19 -39.91 -51.31
CA ASP A 514 -43.85 -39.35 -51.01
C ASP A 514 -43.26 -40.09 -49.80
N PRO A 515 -42.69 -41.28 -49.92
CA PRO A 515 -42.28 -42.09 -48.77
C PRO A 515 -40.99 -41.59 -48.08
N ILE A 516 -40.22 -40.68 -48.70
CA ILE A 516 -39.01 -40.08 -48.11
C ILE A 516 -39.08 -38.60 -48.29
N GLY A 517 -38.87 -37.87 -47.20
CA GLY A 517 -38.77 -36.40 -47.18
C GLY A 517 -37.39 -35.94 -46.67
N LEU A 518 -36.76 -35.03 -47.42
CA LEU A 518 -35.58 -34.30 -46.97
C LEU A 518 -35.97 -32.84 -46.79
N ARG A 519 -35.77 -32.32 -45.57
CA ARG A 519 -36.16 -30.96 -45.20
C ARG A 519 -34.99 -30.21 -44.61
N THR A 520 -34.83 -28.92 -44.98
CA THR A 520 -33.89 -28.00 -44.35
C THR A 520 -34.65 -26.89 -43.65
N ARG A 521 -34.20 -26.47 -42.49
CA ARG A 521 -34.77 -25.34 -41.74
C ARG A 521 -33.70 -24.58 -40.98
N SER A 522 -33.81 -23.27 -40.97
CA SER A 522 -33.01 -22.40 -40.07
C SER A 522 -33.65 -22.36 -38.69
N GLN A 523 -32.90 -22.70 -37.64
CA GLN A 523 -33.34 -22.66 -36.24
C GLN A 523 -32.57 -21.57 -35.45
N GLY A 524 -33.09 -20.34 -35.51
CA GLY A 524 -32.43 -19.15 -34.91
C GLY A 524 -31.26 -18.66 -35.78
N PRO A 525 -30.46 -17.70 -35.26
CA PRO A 525 -29.48 -16.99 -36.06
C PRO A 525 -28.20 -17.78 -36.37
N ASN A 526 -27.98 -18.93 -35.76
CA ASN A 526 -26.68 -19.60 -35.83
C ASN A 526 -26.76 -21.14 -35.93
N ARG A 527 -27.95 -21.73 -36.21
CA ARG A 527 -28.13 -23.19 -36.36
C ARG A 527 -29.00 -23.54 -37.54
N ILE A 528 -28.61 -24.57 -38.27
CA ILE A 528 -29.35 -25.16 -39.35
C ILE A 528 -29.69 -26.59 -39.00
N VAL A 529 -30.90 -27.00 -39.33
CA VAL A 529 -31.40 -28.36 -39.12
C VAL A 529 -31.71 -28.99 -40.47
N ILE A 530 -31.21 -30.21 -40.69
CA ILE A 530 -31.52 -31.07 -41.83
C ILE A 530 -32.26 -32.29 -41.28
N GLU A 531 -33.43 -32.56 -41.80
CA GLU A 531 -34.26 -33.70 -41.40
C GLU A 531 -34.51 -34.62 -42.58
N VAL A 532 -34.20 -35.89 -42.41
CA VAL A 532 -34.56 -36.96 -43.35
C VAL A 532 -35.58 -37.82 -42.65
N GLN A 533 -36.77 -37.89 -43.24
CA GLN A 533 -37.89 -38.69 -42.73
C GLN A 533 -38.27 -39.75 -43.74
N ASP A 534 -38.36 -41.00 -43.34
CA ASP A 534 -38.86 -42.09 -44.14
C ASP A 534 -40.17 -42.71 -43.57
N GLN A 535 -40.92 -43.39 -44.41
CA GLN A 535 -42.08 -44.18 -44.04
C GLN A 535 -41.76 -45.68 -44.11
N GLY A 536 -40.53 -46.06 -43.82
CA GLY A 536 -40.04 -47.47 -43.90
C GLY A 536 -40.50 -48.34 -42.73
N MET A 537 -39.83 -49.44 -42.55
CA MET A 537 -40.16 -50.45 -41.50
C MET A 537 -39.93 -49.91 -40.08
N GLY A 538 -39.15 -48.79 -39.89
CA GLY A 538 -38.76 -48.24 -38.58
C GLY A 538 -37.73 -49.09 -37.86
N ILE A 539 -37.37 -48.64 -36.63
CA ILE A 539 -36.36 -49.26 -35.77
C ILE A 539 -37.02 -49.64 -34.45
N ALA A 540 -36.71 -50.80 -33.91
CA ALA A 540 -37.18 -51.24 -32.59
C ALA A 540 -36.61 -50.35 -31.47
N GLY A 541 -37.40 -50.08 -30.39
CA GLY A 541 -36.98 -49.19 -29.30
C GLY A 541 -35.72 -49.66 -28.61
N GLU A 542 -35.47 -50.94 -28.50
CA GLU A 542 -34.26 -51.54 -27.93
C GLU A 542 -33.00 -51.29 -28.77
N ASP A 543 -33.14 -51.04 -30.06
CA ASP A 543 -32.05 -50.80 -30.99
C ASP A 543 -31.69 -49.33 -31.15
N LEU A 544 -32.62 -48.44 -30.84
CA LEU A 544 -32.42 -46.97 -31.01
C LEU A 544 -31.17 -46.43 -30.29
N GLY A 545 -30.85 -46.98 -29.14
CA GLY A 545 -29.65 -46.55 -28.38
C GLY A 545 -28.33 -46.99 -29.03
N ARG A 546 -28.41 -47.96 -30.00
CA ARG A 546 -27.24 -48.60 -30.60
C ARG A 546 -27.05 -48.30 -32.08
N VAL A 547 -27.95 -47.55 -32.71
CA VAL A 547 -27.91 -47.30 -34.17
C VAL A 547 -26.64 -46.55 -34.62
N PHE A 548 -25.96 -45.88 -33.71
CA PHE A 548 -24.69 -45.21 -33.95
C PHE A 548 -23.46 -46.02 -33.49
N ASP A 549 -23.68 -47.22 -32.90
CA ASP A 549 -22.57 -48.08 -32.53
C ASP A 549 -21.92 -48.66 -33.79
N PRO A 550 -20.61 -48.67 -33.91
CA PRO A 550 -19.93 -49.27 -35.06
C PRO A 550 -20.31 -50.73 -35.23
N TYR A 551 -20.58 -51.12 -36.49
CA TYR A 551 -21.02 -52.52 -36.93
C TYR A 551 -22.39 -52.93 -36.41
N PHE A 552 -23.15 -52.04 -35.79
CA PHE A 552 -24.54 -52.33 -35.47
C PHE A 552 -25.39 -52.22 -36.72
N THR A 553 -26.00 -53.36 -37.13
CA THR A 553 -26.90 -53.44 -38.28
C THR A 553 -27.96 -54.53 -38.07
N THR A 554 -29.18 -54.24 -38.49
CA THR A 554 -30.28 -55.17 -38.55
C THR A 554 -30.46 -55.80 -39.98
N ARG A 555 -29.60 -55.34 -40.92
CA ARG A 555 -29.66 -55.78 -42.35
C ARG A 555 -28.61 -56.81 -42.65
N ARG A 556 -28.95 -57.78 -43.50
CA ARG A 556 -28.01 -58.86 -43.93
C ARG A 556 -26.84 -58.33 -44.77
N THR A 557 -27.04 -57.24 -45.50
CA THR A 557 -26.04 -56.63 -46.41
C THR A 557 -25.38 -55.35 -45.90
N GLY A 558 -25.81 -54.89 -44.73
CA GLY A 558 -25.29 -53.67 -44.16
C GLY A 558 -23.99 -53.89 -43.39
N THR A 559 -23.02 -52.97 -43.50
CA THR A 559 -21.74 -53.00 -42.78
C THR A 559 -21.88 -52.48 -41.33
N GLY A 560 -22.93 -51.69 -41.01
CA GLY A 560 -23.15 -51.08 -39.72
C GLY A 560 -22.17 -49.96 -39.39
N LEU A 561 -21.35 -49.48 -40.34
CA LEU A 561 -20.42 -48.40 -40.17
C LEU A 561 -20.99 -47.05 -40.61
N GLY A 562 -21.95 -47.02 -41.51
CA GLY A 562 -22.45 -45.80 -42.14
C GLY A 562 -22.95 -44.74 -41.13
N LEU A 563 -23.84 -45.10 -40.20
CA LEU A 563 -24.37 -44.17 -39.20
C LEU A 563 -23.29 -43.74 -38.18
N ALA A 564 -22.37 -44.64 -37.82
CA ALA A 564 -21.25 -44.30 -36.94
C ALA A 564 -20.29 -43.29 -37.60
N ILE A 565 -19.99 -43.45 -38.89
CA ILE A 565 -19.19 -42.49 -39.68
C ILE A 565 -19.97 -41.17 -39.80
N SER A 566 -21.26 -41.20 -40.06
CA SER A 566 -22.11 -40.02 -40.16
C SER A 566 -22.08 -39.20 -38.84
N LYS A 567 -22.17 -39.86 -37.69
CA LYS A 567 -22.08 -39.24 -36.39
C LYS A 567 -20.71 -38.57 -36.17
N ASN A 568 -19.62 -39.28 -36.48
CA ASN A 568 -18.26 -38.73 -36.35
C ASN A 568 -18.03 -37.48 -37.23
N ILE A 569 -18.59 -37.49 -38.45
CA ILE A 569 -18.49 -36.33 -39.36
C ILE A 569 -19.30 -35.16 -38.80
N VAL A 570 -20.57 -35.38 -38.42
CA VAL A 570 -21.45 -34.31 -37.91
C VAL A 570 -20.90 -33.70 -36.61
N GLU A 571 -20.45 -34.51 -35.66
CA GLU A 571 -19.82 -34.05 -34.43
C GLU A 571 -18.50 -33.31 -34.70
N GLY A 572 -17.71 -33.80 -35.65
CA GLY A 572 -16.48 -33.12 -36.08
C GLY A 572 -16.70 -31.77 -36.79
N LEU A 573 -17.85 -31.55 -37.39
CA LEU A 573 -18.32 -30.28 -37.94
C LEU A 573 -18.95 -29.36 -36.85
N GLY A 574 -18.91 -29.76 -35.58
CA GLY A 574 -19.50 -29.02 -34.47
C GLY A 574 -21.03 -29.15 -34.35
N GLY A 575 -21.60 -30.11 -35.02
CA GLY A 575 -23.02 -30.39 -35.02
C GLY A 575 -23.44 -31.56 -34.11
N ALA A 576 -24.72 -31.94 -34.22
CA ALA A 576 -25.30 -33.10 -33.54
C ALA A 576 -26.22 -33.89 -34.50
N ILE A 577 -26.22 -35.23 -34.40
CA ILE A 577 -27.11 -36.11 -35.12
C ILE A 577 -27.95 -36.91 -34.13
N SER A 578 -29.24 -37.04 -34.42
CA SER A 578 -30.18 -37.82 -33.61
C SER A 578 -31.15 -38.59 -34.48
N VAL A 579 -31.66 -39.70 -33.94
CA VAL A 579 -32.61 -40.59 -34.62
C VAL A 579 -33.85 -40.77 -33.74
N SER A 580 -35.01 -40.65 -34.35
CA SER A 580 -36.28 -41.04 -33.74
C SER A 580 -37.02 -41.97 -34.69
N SER A 581 -37.54 -43.09 -34.18
CA SER A 581 -38.20 -44.09 -35.00
C SER A 581 -39.26 -44.84 -34.21
N ARG A 582 -40.23 -45.35 -34.95
CA ARG A 582 -41.25 -46.34 -34.45
C ARG A 582 -41.43 -47.45 -35.43
N PRO A 583 -41.43 -48.69 -34.96
CA PRO A 583 -41.69 -49.83 -35.82
C PRO A 583 -42.97 -49.67 -36.63
N GLY A 584 -42.89 -49.92 -37.96
CA GLY A 584 -44.01 -49.76 -38.88
C GLY A 584 -44.45 -48.33 -39.24
N LEU A 585 -43.89 -47.30 -38.63
CA LEU A 585 -44.22 -45.90 -38.90
C LEU A 585 -43.10 -45.15 -39.60
N GLY A 586 -41.87 -45.70 -39.65
CA GLY A 586 -40.71 -45.08 -40.28
C GLY A 586 -39.70 -44.48 -39.31
N THR A 587 -38.70 -43.77 -39.85
CA THR A 587 -37.58 -43.17 -39.11
C THR A 587 -37.41 -41.73 -39.50
N GLN A 588 -37.02 -40.90 -38.53
CA GLN A 588 -36.57 -39.52 -38.73
C GLN A 588 -35.15 -39.41 -38.23
N VAL A 589 -34.24 -39.00 -39.10
CA VAL A 589 -32.86 -38.59 -38.76
C VAL A 589 -32.78 -37.09 -38.80
N ARG A 590 -32.33 -36.50 -37.70
CA ARG A 590 -32.16 -35.03 -37.52
C ARG A 590 -30.69 -34.70 -37.35
N ILE A 591 -30.19 -33.81 -38.18
CA ILE A 591 -28.82 -33.31 -38.18
C ILE A 591 -28.87 -31.82 -37.88
N GLU A 592 -28.16 -31.37 -36.84
CA GLU A 592 -28.04 -29.98 -36.47
C GLU A 592 -26.60 -29.54 -36.74
N LEU A 593 -26.40 -28.42 -37.44
CA LEU A 593 -25.09 -27.87 -37.76
C LEU A 593 -25.04 -26.38 -37.37
N PRO A 594 -23.87 -25.89 -36.92
CA PRO A 594 -23.66 -24.42 -36.78
C PRO A 594 -23.63 -23.78 -38.18
N GLN A 595 -24.20 -22.58 -38.30
CA GLN A 595 -24.19 -21.85 -39.58
C GLN A 595 -22.81 -21.26 -39.88
N GLN A 596 -22.06 -20.89 -38.82
CA GLN A 596 -20.68 -20.44 -38.88
C GLN A 596 -19.86 -21.33 -37.96
N ALA A 597 -18.77 -21.90 -38.44
CA ALA A 597 -17.85 -22.73 -37.67
C ALA A 597 -16.85 -21.89 -36.85
#